data_39187b3e7c8b3767a1a640e8af36af40
#
_entry.id   39187b3e7c8b3767a1a640e8af36af40
#
_cell.length_a   1.000
_cell.length_b   1.000
_cell.length_c   1.000
_cell.angle_alpha   90.00
_cell.angle_beta   90.00
_cell.angle_gamma   90.00
#
_symmetry.space_group_name_H-M   'P 1'
#
loop_
_entity.id
_entity.type
_entity.pdbx_description
1 polymer ?
#
loop_
_entity_poly.entity_id
_entity_poly.type
_entity_poly.pdbx_seq_one_letter_code
_entity_poly.pdbx_strand_id
1 'polypeptide(L)'
;MGKKRMFAALLALLMTVGTLVLPAQAAFTDTAGHWAETAITKWSEEYSIINGYEDGTFRPDNSITRGAFAGILDRFLKFQSTSPAGTFSDLSGNYWEDAILKLHASGVYLGNNGAALAGDTITRQQAVTMIARAFNISGESTTVYYLDADQVAEYARPYLAEMSALGYITDSSDGYFRPTEAITRAEIVTILDNMIEVLIQSNVVYSQDVEGTVMINAAEGAALQDMTIAGDLILAPGVTGTVTLENVTIQGTVRNFGSATVTDLAQQPEEPEAIQPSDVYTPSETTGEYLTYSNQQIPIYAGVERNRFSQGDFEWDPNHPDRLIYTGDDYRTRFGIDVSAYQNRASTNNTIDWEAAKADGVEFAMVRIGLRGYGSGSIMEDAFYAQNIDGAMAAGIETGVYFFAQAITVEEAIEEADFVIELLKDHEIDGPVAYDWEMHDSTYRVYGTTPEMATAC
;
A
#
# COMPACT_ATOMS: atom_id res chain seq x y z
N MET A 1 30.65 31.95 9.41
CA MET A 1 31.24 31.34 8.18
C MET A 1 32.06 30.08 8.52
N GLY A 2 31.55 29.11 9.26
CA GLY A 2 32.37 27.97 9.74
C GLY A 2 31.64 26.64 9.84
N LYS A 3 30.33 26.60 9.84
CA LYS A 3 29.56 25.34 10.03
C LYS A 3 28.99 24.72 8.75
N LYS A 4 28.78 25.50 7.69
CA LYS A 4 28.27 24.97 6.40
C LYS A 4 29.33 24.23 5.55
N ARG A 5 30.60 24.32 5.87
CA ARG A 5 31.70 23.61 5.15
C ARG A 5 32.02 22.23 5.73
N MET A 6 31.51 21.89 6.90
CA MET A 6 31.79 20.59 7.54
C MET A 6 30.77 19.51 7.16
N PHE A 7 29.54 19.89 6.82
CA PHE A 7 28.54 18.94 6.32
C PHE A 7 28.77 18.48 4.88
N ALA A 8 29.26 19.40 4.03
CA ALA A 8 29.59 19.04 2.64
C ALA A 8 30.84 18.14 2.52
N ALA A 9 31.71 18.10 3.54
CA ALA A 9 32.89 17.23 3.53
C ALA A 9 32.59 15.81 4.07
N LEU A 10 31.50 15.60 4.81
CA LEU A 10 31.08 14.27 5.25
C LEU A 10 30.27 13.52 4.18
N LEU A 11 29.55 14.23 3.31
CA LEU A 11 28.81 13.62 2.19
C LEU A 11 29.75 13.24 1.01
N ALA A 12 30.90 13.87 0.89
CA ALA A 12 31.88 13.59 -0.17
C ALA A 12 32.80 12.38 0.11
N LEU A 13 32.71 11.79 1.31
CA LEU A 13 33.57 10.64 1.69
C LEU A 13 32.86 9.28 1.58
N LEU A 14 31.58 9.27 1.16
CA LEU A 14 30.79 8.05 0.96
C LEU A 14 30.62 7.65 -0.52
N MET A 15 31.26 8.35 -1.44
CA MET A 15 31.23 8.00 -2.87
C MET A 15 32.51 7.31 -3.38
N THR A 16 33.15 6.52 -2.53
CA THR A 16 34.00 5.45 -3.05
C THR A 16 33.25 4.14 -2.81
N VAL A 17 32.27 3.88 -3.64
CA VAL A 17 31.83 2.51 -3.92
C VAL A 17 33.05 1.81 -4.51
N GLY A 18 33.85 1.21 -3.64
CA GLY A 18 34.73 0.16 -4.06
C GLY A 18 33.83 -0.91 -4.67
N THR A 19 33.88 -1.10 -5.96
CA THR A 19 33.46 -2.35 -6.57
C THR A 19 34.25 -3.44 -5.85
N LEU A 20 33.64 -4.03 -4.81
CA LEU A 20 34.02 -5.33 -4.34
C LEU A 20 33.75 -6.24 -5.54
N VAL A 21 34.79 -6.45 -6.33
CA VAL A 21 34.83 -7.57 -7.25
C VAL A 21 34.88 -8.78 -6.33
N LEU A 22 33.69 -9.26 -5.96
CA LEU A 22 33.55 -10.61 -5.42
C LEU A 22 34.19 -11.50 -6.48
N PRO A 23 35.02 -12.50 -6.09
CA PRO A 23 35.52 -13.46 -7.05
C PRO A 23 34.31 -14.01 -7.78
N ALA A 24 34.28 -13.89 -9.13
CA ALA A 24 33.23 -14.51 -9.93
C ALA A 24 33.11 -15.95 -9.46
N GLN A 25 31.98 -16.28 -8.83
CA GLN A 25 31.68 -17.63 -8.45
C GLN A 25 31.73 -18.41 -9.77
N ALA A 26 32.50 -19.51 -9.81
CA ALA A 26 32.70 -20.23 -11.07
C ALA A 26 31.32 -20.69 -11.56
N ALA A 27 30.97 -20.31 -12.80
CA ALA A 27 29.74 -20.75 -13.44
C ALA A 27 29.61 -22.29 -13.31
N PHE A 28 28.40 -22.77 -13.09
CA PHE A 28 28.17 -24.21 -13.01
C PHE A 28 28.63 -24.92 -14.28
N THR A 29 29.20 -26.08 -14.13
CA THR A 29 29.82 -26.81 -15.26
C THR A 29 28.83 -27.38 -16.26
N ASP A 30 27.55 -27.41 -15.91
CA ASP A 30 26.47 -28.04 -16.66
C ASP A 30 25.34 -27.10 -17.08
N THR A 31 25.55 -25.78 -17.00
CA THR A 31 24.53 -24.77 -17.37
C THR A 31 24.83 -24.06 -18.66
N ALA A 32 26.06 -24.11 -19.16
CA ALA A 32 26.47 -23.40 -20.37
C ALA A 32 25.65 -23.87 -21.60
N GLY A 33 24.96 -22.92 -22.22
CA GLY A 33 24.08 -23.15 -23.36
C GLY A 33 22.74 -23.81 -23.01
N HIS A 34 22.45 -24.00 -21.73
CA HIS A 34 21.13 -24.43 -21.28
C HIS A 34 20.10 -23.30 -21.44
N TRP A 35 18.88 -23.62 -21.85
CA TRP A 35 17.83 -22.60 -22.07
C TRP A 35 17.53 -21.71 -20.86
N ALA A 36 17.74 -22.21 -19.64
CA ALA A 36 17.55 -21.47 -18.39
C ALA A 36 18.85 -20.88 -17.82
N GLU A 37 19.97 -20.85 -18.57
CA GLU A 37 21.27 -20.41 -18.07
C GLU A 37 21.22 -19.04 -17.39
N THR A 38 20.56 -18.06 -18.02
CA THR A 38 20.42 -16.70 -17.48
C THR A 38 19.66 -16.69 -16.15
N ALA A 39 18.51 -17.37 -16.07
CA ALA A 39 17.74 -17.46 -14.83
C ALA A 39 18.52 -18.21 -13.74
N ILE A 40 19.24 -19.27 -14.09
CA ILE A 40 20.09 -20.00 -13.13
C ILE A 40 21.16 -19.10 -12.56
N THR A 41 21.89 -18.36 -13.39
CA THR A 41 22.93 -17.42 -12.97
C THR A 41 22.34 -16.39 -12.00
N LYS A 42 21.25 -15.74 -12.37
CA LYS A 42 20.58 -14.74 -11.53
C LYS A 42 20.16 -15.31 -10.17
N TRP A 43 19.38 -16.39 -10.16
CA TRP A 43 18.78 -16.91 -8.92
C TRP A 43 19.73 -17.72 -8.05
N SER A 44 20.84 -18.18 -8.60
CA SER A 44 21.82 -19.00 -7.88
C SER A 44 23.09 -18.20 -7.54
N GLU A 45 23.73 -17.59 -8.53
CA GLU A 45 25.02 -16.94 -8.35
C GLU A 45 24.83 -15.51 -7.79
N GLU A 46 23.86 -14.77 -8.30
CA GLU A 46 23.61 -13.38 -7.92
C GLU A 46 22.82 -13.29 -6.61
N TYR A 47 21.68 -13.99 -6.51
CA TYR A 47 20.78 -13.89 -5.36
C TYR A 47 20.88 -15.03 -4.33
N SER A 48 21.56 -16.11 -4.64
CA SER A 48 21.73 -17.29 -3.76
C SER A 48 20.39 -17.90 -3.27
N ILE A 49 19.32 -17.82 -4.07
CA ILE A 49 18.01 -18.37 -3.74
C ILE A 49 17.96 -19.89 -3.94
N ILE A 50 18.60 -20.38 -5.00
CA ILE A 50 18.74 -21.81 -5.28
C ILE A 50 20.21 -22.16 -5.49
N ASN A 51 20.77 -22.99 -4.64
CA ASN A 51 22.20 -23.31 -4.70
C ASN A 51 22.44 -24.50 -5.64
N GLY A 52 23.63 -24.53 -6.24
CA GLY A 52 24.16 -25.70 -6.92
C GLY A 52 24.63 -26.79 -5.93
N TYR A 53 25.32 -27.79 -6.44
CA TYR A 53 25.87 -28.90 -5.70
C TYR A 53 27.37 -28.68 -5.43
N GLU A 54 27.89 -29.39 -4.43
CA GLU A 54 29.32 -29.29 -4.03
C GLU A 54 30.30 -29.71 -5.14
N ASP A 55 29.84 -30.47 -6.11
CA ASP A 55 30.63 -30.89 -7.28
C ASP A 55 30.71 -29.83 -8.39
N GLY A 56 30.16 -28.63 -8.17
CA GLY A 56 30.16 -27.53 -9.13
C GLY A 56 29.12 -27.67 -10.23
N THR A 57 28.12 -28.54 -10.05
CA THR A 57 26.98 -28.67 -10.98
C THR A 57 25.73 -27.98 -10.43
N PHE A 58 24.83 -27.53 -11.32
CA PHE A 58 23.49 -27.07 -10.97
C PHE A 58 22.43 -28.16 -11.15
N ARG A 59 22.62 -29.04 -12.10
CA ARG A 59 21.70 -30.09 -12.50
C ARG A 59 20.32 -29.55 -12.90
N PRO A 60 20.25 -28.73 -13.97
CA PRO A 60 19.05 -27.98 -14.34
C PRO A 60 17.84 -28.87 -14.62
N ASP A 61 18.03 -29.99 -15.31
CA ASP A 61 16.96 -30.93 -15.71
C ASP A 61 16.56 -31.91 -14.61
N ASN A 62 17.23 -31.89 -13.45
CA ASN A 62 16.84 -32.76 -12.35
C ASN A 62 15.57 -32.24 -11.68
N SER A 63 14.70 -33.19 -11.32
CA SER A 63 13.56 -32.90 -10.45
C SER A 63 13.99 -32.48 -9.05
N ILE A 64 13.11 -31.74 -8.35
CA ILE A 64 13.34 -31.31 -6.98
C ILE A 64 12.36 -31.98 -6.01
N THR A 65 12.79 -32.15 -4.76
CA THR A 65 11.93 -32.67 -3.70
C THR A 65 11.04 -31.55 -3.13
N ARG A 66 9.92 -31.94 -2.51
CA ARG A 66 8.98 -31.02 -1.84
C ARG A 66 9.68 -30.22 -0.74
N GLY A 67 10.57 -30.85 0.03
CA GLY A 67 11.33 -30.17 1.06
C GLY A 67 12.36 -29.17 0.50
N ALA A 68 13.09 -29.55 -0.53
CA ALA A 68 14.04 -28.65 -1.18
C ALA A 68 13.34 -27.44 -1.81
N PHE A 69 12.16 -27.66 -2.41
CA PHE A 69 11.34 -26.59 -2.96
C PHE A 69 10.80 -25.64 -1.85
N ALA A 70 10.36 -26.19 -0.72
CA ALA A 70 9.98 -25.39 0.44
C ALA A 70 11.15 -24.51 0.93
N GLY A 71 12.36 -25.05 0.97
CA GLY A 71 13.57 -24.29 1.31
C GLY A 71 13.89 -23.15 0.34
N ILE A 72 13.60 -23.30 -0.95
CA ILE A 72 13.72 -22.21 -1.95
C ILE A 72 12.71 -21.11 -1.63
N LEU A 73 11.44 -21.44 -1.46
CA LEU A 73 10.38 -20.45 -1.17
C LEU A 73 10.64 -19.73 0.17
N ASP A 74 11.11 -20.41 1.21
CA ASP A 74 11.44 -19.78 2.49
C ASP A 74 12.60 -18.80 2.36
N ARG A 75 13.66 -19.13 1.61
CA ARG A 75 14.78 -18.19 1.34
C ARG A 75 14.33 -16.99 0.53
N PHE A 76 13.40 -17.20 -0.38
CA PHE A 76 12.88 -16.15 -1.26
C PHE A 76 11.96 -15.17 -0.52
N LEU A 77 11.05 -15.69 0.30
CA LEU A 77 9.98 -14.94 0.97
C LEU A 77 10.27 -14.62 2.44
N LYS A 78 11.18 -15.38 3.07
CA LYS A 78 11.60 -15.20 4.47
C LYS A 78 10.43 -15.19 5.45
N PHE A 79 9.55 -16.19 5.38
CA PHE A 79 8.42 -16.33 6.29
C PHE A 79 8.83 -16.28 7.76
N GLN A 80 8.06 -15.57 8.59
CA GLN A 80 8.39 -15.36 10.02
C GLN A 80 7.60 -16.31 10.95
N SER A 81 6.34 -16.58 10.63
CA SER A 81 5.50 -17.45 11.44
C SER A 81 5.81 -18.91 11.19
N THR A 82 5.77 -19.74 12.22
CA THR A 82 5.99 -21.17 12.09
C THR A 82 4.88 -21.97 12.75
N SER A 83 4.50 -23.08 12.16
CA SER A 83 3.58 -24.04 12.77
C SER A 83 4.26 -24.86 13.87
N PRO A 84 3.49 -25.39 14.84
CA PRO A 84 4.05 -26.21 15.91
C PRO A 84 4.81 -27.45 15.41
N ALA A 85 5.87 -27.84 16.09
CA ALA A 85 6.49 -29.13 15.88
C ALA A 85 5.47 -30.27 16.01
N GLY A 86 5.55 -31.28 15.13
CA GLY A 86 4.59 -32.38 15.09
C GLY A 86 3.34 -32.09 14.24
N THR A 87 3.23 -30.94 13.58
CA THR A 87 2.19 -30.67 12.58
C THR A 87 2.13 -31.78 11.51
N PHE A 88 3.26 -32.30 11.10
CA PHE A 88 3.38 -33.43 10.18
C PHE A 88 4.02 -34.64 10.86
N SER A 89 3.47 -35.82 10.62
CA SER A 89 3.89 -37.05 11.29
C SER A 89 5.27 -37.59 10.87
N ASP A 90 5.77 -37.15 9.71
CA ASP A 90 6.99 -37.65 9.05
C ASP A 90 8.10 -36.57 8.95
N LEU A 91 7.95 -35.43 9.64
CA LEU A 91 8.83 -34.29 9.43
C LEU A 91 9.91 -34.10 10.50
N SER A 92 9.70 -34.66 11.70
CA SER A 92 10.61 -34.45 12.84
C SER A 92 12.06 -34.83 12.51
N GLY A 93 12.98 -33.87 12.74
CA GLY A 93 14.41 -34.04 12.43
C GLY A 93 14.78 -33.99 10.94
N ASN A 94 13.83 -33.68 10.07
CA ASN A 94 14.09 -33.49 8.65
C ASN A 94 14.86 -32.17 8.42
N TYR A 95 15.82 -32.16 7.50
CA TYR A 95 16.57 -30.95 7.14
C TYR A 95 15.70 -29.75 6.76
N TRP A 96 14.54 -30.01 6.17
CA TRP A 96 13.60 -28.97 5.69
C TRP A 96 12.46 -28.69 6.68
N GLU A 97 12.57 -29.19 7.94
CA GLU A 97 11.48 -29.06 8.92
C GLU A 97 11.10 -27.59 9.15
N ASP A 98 12.06 -26.70 9.40
CA ASP A 98 11.81 -25.28 9.64
C ASP A 98 11.09 -24.61 8.44
N ALA A 99 11.63 -24.77 7.23
CA ALA A 99 11.05 -24.20 6.03
C ALA A 99 9.61 -24.70 5.78
N ILE A 100 9.38 -26.01 5.93
CA ILE A 100 8.05 -26.61 5.73
C ILE A 100 7.05 -26.09 6.77
N LEU A 101 7.43 -25.97 8.04
CA LEU A 101 6.56 -25.48 9.10
C LEU A 101 6.22 -24.00 8.92
N LYS A 102 7.15 -23.18 8.41
CA LYS A 102 6.90 -21.78 8.05
C LYS A 102 5.91 -21.65 6.89
N LEU A 103 6.14 -22.41 5.82
CA LEU A 103 5.22 -22.43 4.68
C LEU A 103 3.83 -22.98 5.06
N HIS A 104 3.77 -23.90 6.01
CA HIS A 104 2.50 -24.40 6.50
C HIS A 104 1.75 -23.33 7.31
N ALA A 105 2.44 -22.60 8.20
CA ALA A 105 1.86 -21.51 8.97
C ALA A 105 1.28 -20.42 8.07
N SER A 106 1.86 -20.22 6.88
CA SER A 106 1.42 -19.24 5.87
C SER A 106 0.40 -19.82 4.86
N GLY A 107 -0.09 -21.04 5.06
CA GLY A 107 -1.08 -21.67 4.17
C GLY A 107 -0.55 -22.10 2.81
N VAL A 108 0.77 -22.05 2.58
CA VAL A 108 1.44 -22.39 1.33
C VAL A 108 1.63 -23.91 1.18
N TYR A 109 2.11 -24.56 2.25
CA TYR A 109 2.41 -25.99 2.27
C TYR A 109 1.37 -26.75 3.10
N LEU A 110 0.48 -27.51 2.47
CA LEU A 110 -0.62 -28.19 3.18
C LEU A 110 -0.31 -29.64 3.56
N GLY A 111 0.72 -30.25 3.00
CA GLY A 111 1.00 -31.68 3.15
C GLY A 111 -0.05 -32.59 2.50
N ASN A 112 -0.06 -33.85 2.90
CA ASN A 112 -1.04 -34.83 2.44
C ASN A 112 -1.38 -35.78 3.61
N ASN A 113 -2.64 -35.84 4.04
CA ASN A 113 -3.12 -36.69 5.13
C ASN A 113 -2.26 -36.61 6.41
N GLY A 114 -1.81 -35.41 6.78
CA GLY A 114 -0.98 -35.17 7.97
C GLY A 114 0.50 -35.55 7.81
N ALA A 115 0.95 -35.87 6.60
CA ALA A 115 2.35 -36.07 6.26
C ALA A 115 2.88 -34.94 5.37
N ALA A 116 4.13 -34.52 5.58
CA ALA A 116 4.81 -33.54 4.75
C ALA A 116 5.29 -34.12 3.42
N LEU A 117 5.76 -35.37 3.44
CA LEU A 117 6.35 -36.04 2.28
C LEU A 117 7.56 -35.27 1.72
N ALA A 118 8.40 -34.73 2.61
CA ALA A 118 9.50 -33.82 2.26
C ALA A 118 10.51 -34.42 1.26
N GLY A 119 10.69 -35.75 1.28
CA GLY A 119 11.60 -36.49 0.38
C GLY A 119 11.03 -36.80 -1.01
N ASP A 120 9.71 -36.67 -1.20
CA ASP A 120 9.08 -36.94 -2.46
C ASP A 120 9.32 -35.83 -3.48
N THR A 121 9.36 -36.16 -4.77
CA THR A 121 9.42 -35.16 -5.82
C THR A 121 8.12 -34.36 -5.88
N ILE A 122 8.22 -33.07 -6.18
CA ILE A 122 7.05 -32.19 -6.34
C ILE A 122 6.61 -32.16 -7.80
N THR A 123 5.31 -32.28 -8.06
CA THR A 123 4.79 -32.19 -9.42
C THR A 123 4.64 -30.73 -9.86
N ARG A 124 4.60 -30.50 -11.19
CA ARG A 124 4.46 -29.16 -11.79
C ARG A 124 3.23 -28.42 -11.26
N GLN A 125 2.05 -29.06 -11.24
CA GLN A 125 0.83 -28.43 -10.70
C GLN A 125 0.93 -28.12 -9.20
N GLN A 126 1.64 -28.94 -8.42
CA GLN A 126 1.84 -28.68 -7.00
C GLN A 126 2.79 -27.49 -6.78
N ALA A 127 3.88 -27.41 -7.54
CA ALA A 127 4.84 -26.32 -7.44
C ALA A 127 4.18 -24.98 -7.82
N VAL A 128 3.46 -24.92 -8.93
CA VAL A 128 2.72 -23.74 -9.37
C VAL A 128 1.68 -23.32 -8.32
N THR A 129 0.93 -24.28 -7.77
CA THR A 129 -0.04 -24.00 -6.69
C THR A 129 0.64 -23.40 -5.45
N MET A 130 1.80 -23.92 -5.06
CA MET A 130 2.54 -23.39 -3.90
C MET A 130 3.11 -22.00 -4.18
N ILE A 131 3.66 -21.73 -5.36
CA ILE A 131 4.11 -20.39 -5.75
C ILE A 131 2.93 -19.42 -5.71
N ALA A 132 1.83 -19.77 -6.36
CA ALA A 132 0.66 -18.89 -6.43
C ALA A 132 0.12 -18.53 -5.02
N ARG A 133 0.04 -19.52 -4.12
CA ARG A 133 -0.34 -19.26 -2.71
C ARG A 133 0.66 -18.38 -1.99
N ALA A 134 1.94 -18.60 -2.21
CA ALA A 134 3.01 -17.82 -1.57
C ALA A 134 2.97 -16.34 -1.94
N PHE A 135 2.49 -16.01 -3.14
CA PHE A 135 2.32 -14.65 -3.65
C PHE A 135 0.86 -14.17 -3.62
N ASN A 136 -0.03 -14.92 -2.96
CA ASN A 136 -1.46 -14.62 -2.90
C ASN A 136 -2.07 -14.36 -4.30
N ILE A 137 -1.65 -15.16 -5.28
CA ILE A 137 -2.17 -15.12 -6.64
C ILE A 137 -3.32 -16.11 -6.73
N SER A 138 -4.51 -15.61 -7.04
CA SER A 138 -5.70 -16.45 -7.29
C SER A 138 -6.61 -15.72 -8.26
N GLY A 139 -7.22 -16.43 -9.17
CA GLY A 139 -8.18 -15.90 -10.11
C GLY A 139 -9.53 -16.61 -9.97
N GLU A 140 -10.58 -15.99 -10.50
CA GLU A 140 -11.92 -16.57 -10.59
C GLU A 140 -12.00 -17.61 -11.72
N SER A 141 -11.13 -17.50 -12.73
CA SER A 141 -11.09 -18.41 -13.87
C SER A 141 -10.46 -19.74 -13.49
N THR A 142 -11.09 -20.82 -13.88
CA THR A 142 -10.55 -22.20 -13.82
C THR A 142 -10.22 -22.74 -15.21
N THR A 143 -10.29 -21.89 -16.24
CA THR A 143 -10.04 -22.27 -17.61
C THR A 143 -8.54 -22.33 -17.88
N VAL A 144 -8.06 -23.50 -18.23
CA VAL A 144 -6.67 -23.80 -18.56
C VAL A 144 -6.59 -24.16 -20.03
N TYR A 145 -5.69 -23.53 -20.78
CA TYR A 145 -5.62 -23.65 -22.25
C TYR A 145 -4.55 -24.62 -22.76
N TYR A 146 -4.06 -25.54 -21.92
CA TYR A 146 -3.11 -26.57 -22.31
C TYR A 146 -3.83 -27.81 -22.90
N LEU A 147 -3.15 -28.53 -23.78
CA LEU A 147 -3.72 -29.71 -24.43
C LEU A 147 -4.06 -30.87 -23.48
N ASP A 148 -3.42 -30.87 -22.30
CA ASP A 148 -3.65 -31.82 -21.19
C ASP A 148 -4.37 -31.17 -19.99
N ALA A 149 -5.16 -30.14 -20.24
CA ALA A 149 -5.92 -29.43 -19.20
C ALA A 149 -6.85 -30.35 -18.39
N ASP A 150 -7.31 -31.47 -18.97
CA ASP A 150 -8.14 -32.49 -18.31
C ASP A 150 -7.38 -33.22 -17.20
N GLN A 151 -6.04 -33.27 -17.26
CA GLN A 151 -5.19 -33.91 -16.26
C GLN A 151 -4.84 -32.98 -15.09
N VAL A 152 -5.13 -31.67 -15.20
CA VAL A 152 -4.90 -30.71 -14.13
C VAL A 152 -5.92 -30.93 -13.02
N ALA A 153 -5.43 -31.16 -11.79
CA ALA A 153 -6.27 -31.36 -10.62
C ALA A 153 -7.13 -30.13 -10.34
N GLU A 154 -8.34 -30.32 -9.88
CA GLU A 154 -9.31 -29.25 -9.62
C GLU A 154 -8.75 -28.15 -8.73
N TYR A 155 -8.01 -28.51 -7.67
CA TYR A 155 -7.40 -27.55 -6.75
C TYR A 155 -6.33 -26.66 -7.41
N ALA A 156 -5.71 -27.11 -8.49
CA ALA A 156 -4.60 -26.40 -9.15
C ALA A 156 -5.09 -25.48 -10.29
N ARG A 157 -6.30 -25.72 -10.82
CA ARG A 157 -6.83 -24.99 -11.99
C ARG A 157 -6.86 -23.48 -11.82
N PRO A 158 -7.42 -22.89 -10.73
CA PRO A 158 -7.49 -21.43 -10.59
C PRO A 158 -6.10 -20.79 -10.50
N TYR A 159 -5.17 -21.45 -9.85
CA TYR A 159 -3.79 -20.98 -9.72
C TYR A 159 -3.04 -21.05 -11.05
N LEU A 160 -3.15 -22.17 -11.77
CA LEU A 160 -2.49 -22.33 -13.05
C LEU A 160 -3.08 -21.37 -14.09
N ALA A 161 -4.39 -21.20 -14.13
CA ALA A 161 -5.06 -20.28 -15.04
C ALA A 161 -4.55 -18.84 -14.84
N GLU A 162 -4.47 -18.38 -13.61
CA GLU A 162 -4.01 -17.03 -13.28
C GLU A 162 -2.52 -16.85 -13.53
N MET A 163 -1.68 -17.79 -13.10
CA MET A 163 -0.23 -17.75 -13.33
C MET A 163 0.12 -17.76 -14.84
N SER A 164 -0.67 -18.46 -15.66
CA SER A 164 -0.52 -18.45 -17.13
C SER A 164 -1.00 -17.13 -17.73
N ALA A 165 -2.12 -16.58 -17.27
CA ALA A 165 -2.65 -15.29 -17.74
C ALA A 165 -1.69 -14.14 -17.44
N LEU A 166 -0.99 -14.19 -16.31
CA LEU A 166 0.05 -13.23 -15.92
C LEU A 166 1.39 -13.44 -16.67
N GLY A 167 1.50 -14.50 -17.50
CA GLY A 167 2.73 -14.80 -18.25
C GLY A 167 3.86 -15.41 -17.39
N TYR A 168 3.59 -15.81 -16.14
CA TYR A 168 4.59 -16.41 -15.26
C TYR A 168 4.92 -17.86 -15.62
N ILE A 169 3.94 -18.55 -16.22
CA ILE A 169 4.12 -19.87 -16.80
C ILE A 169 4.17 -19.72 -18.32
N THR A 170 5.34 -19.97 -18.89
CA THR A 170 5.51 -19.95 -20.33
C THR A 170 5.03 -21.28 -20.93
N ASP A 171 4.35 -21.17 -22.06
CA ASP A 171 3.89 -22.34 -22.82
C ASP A 171 5.07 -23.19 -23.28
N SER A 172 4.98 -24.50 -23.08
CA SER A 172 5.88 -25.39 -23.76
C SER A 172 5.58 -25.36 -25.27
N SER A 173 6.61 -25.48 -26.11
CA SER A 173 6.47 -25.42 -27.58
C SER A 173 5.50 -26.43 -28.16
N ASP A 174 5.11 -27.44 -27.38
CA ASP A 174 4.17 -28.52 -27.78
C ASP A 174 2.75 -28.34 -27.19
N GLY A 175 2.51 -27.27 -26.39
CA GLY A 175 1.20 -26.94 -25.82
C GLY A 175 0.76 -27.81 -24.64
N TYR A 176 1.65 -28.62 -24.05
CA TYR A 176 1.36 -29.43 -22.86
C TYR A 176 1.92 -28.79 -21.59
N PHE A 177 1.15 -28.79 -20.51
CA PHE A 177 1.61 -28.37 -19.17
C PHE A 177 2.26 -29.49 -18.38
N ARG A 178 1.86 -30.76 -18.58
CA ARG A 178 2.34 -31.94 -17.83
C ARG A 178 2.14 -31.83 -16.33
N PRO A 179 0.91 -31.68 -15.84
CA PRO A 179 0.61 -31.31 -14.45
C PRO A 179 1.14 -32.31 -13.41
N THR A 180 1.22 -33.59 -13.76
CA THR A 180 1.61 -34.68 -12.87
C THR A 180 3.08 -35.07 -12.98
N GLU A 181 3.82 -34.56 -13.94
CA GLU A 181 5.26 -34.75 -14.03
C GLU A 181 5.99 -33.94 -12.95
N ALA A 182 7.14 -34.43 -12.53
CA ALA A 182 7.99 -33.71 -11.57
C ALA A 182 8.56 -32.46 -12.22
N ILE A 183 8.48 -31.31 -11.51
CA ILE A 183 9.08 -30.07 -11.97
C ILE A 183 10.60 -30.12 -11.85
N THR A 184 11.31 -29.54 -12.80
CA THR A 184 12.76 -29.46 -12.81
C THR A 184 13.26 -28.21 -12.08
N ARG A 185 14.53 -28.20 -11.71
CA ARG A 185 15.19 -27.06 -11.08
C ARG A 185 15.22 -25.84 -12.01
N ALA A 186 15.49 -26.07 -13.31
CA ALA A 186 15.46 -25.04 -14.34
C ALA A 186 14.08 -24.38 -14.48
N GLU A 187 13.03 -25.19 -14.50
CA GLU A 187 11.65 -24.68 -14.61
C GLU A 187 11.26 -23.79 -13.42
N ILE A 188 11.71 -24.13 -12.20
CA ILE A 188 11.45 -23.32 -11.01
C ILE A 188 12.11 -21.94 -11.11
N VAL A 189 13.40 -21.88 -11.45
CA VAL A 189 14.12 -20.59 -11.54
C VAL A 189 13.52 -19.73 -12.65
N THR A 190 13.05 -20.33 -13.73
CA THR A 190 12.41 -19.60 -14.83
C THR A 190 11.05 -19.02 -14.41
N ILE A 191 10.25 -19.74 -13.63
CA ILE A 191 9.00 -19.20 -13.10
C ILE A 191 9.29 -18.01 -12.19
N LEU A 192 10.28 -18.10 -11.28
CA LEU A 192 10.66 -16.98 -10.42
C LEU A 192 11.21 -15.80 -11.22
N ASP A 193 11.95 -16.06 -12.30
CA ASP A 193 12.50 -15.06 -13.18
C ASP A 193 11.42 -14.29 -13.96
N ASN A 194 10.41 -14.99 -14.43
CA ASN A 194 9.24 -14.38 -15.08
C ASN A 194 8.41 -13.53 -14.10
N MET A 195 8.45 -13.82 -12.80
CA MET A 195 7.68 -13.12 -11.80
C MET A 195 8.40 -11.87 -11.27
N ILE A 196 9.72 -11.94 -11.07
CA ILE A 196 10.49 -10.93 -10.37
C ILE A 196 11.73 -10.57 -11.18
N GLU A 197 11.84 -9.31 -11.55
CA GLU A 197 13.02 -8.82 -12.29
C GLU A 197 14.18 -8.47 -11.35
N VAL A 198 13.90 -7.81 -10.23
CA VAL A 198 14.91 -7.40 -9.25
C VAL A 198 14.52 -7.85 -7.85
N LEU A 199 15.48 -8.46 -7.11
CA LEU A 199 15.33 -8.83 -5.72
C LEU A 199 16.30 -8.02 -4.83
N ILE A 200 15.76 -7.22 -3.92
CA ILE A 200 16.55 -6.44 -2.96
C ILE A 200 16.61 -7.21 -1.63
N GLN A 201 17.81 -7.67 -1.27
CA GLN A 201 18.03 -8.58 -0.14
C GLN A 201 18.68 -7.94 1.10
N SER A 202 19.07 -6.68 1.00
CA SER A 202 19.70 -5.92 2.08
C SER A 202 19.20 -4.49 2.12
N ASN A 203 19.39 -3.83 3.26
CA ASN A 203 19.03 -2.42 3.42
C ASN A 203 20.01 -1.54 2.64
N VAL A 204 19.65 -1.24 1.41
CA VAL A 204 20.44 -0.41 0.48
C VAL A 204 19.55 0.69 -0.10
N VAL A 205 20.19 1.69 -0.68
CA VAL A 205 19.54 2.64 -1.57
C VAL A 205 19.61 2.09 -2.98
N TYR A 206 18.46 1.91 -3.63
CA TYR A 206 18.34 1.44 -5.00
C TYR A 206 17.73 2.55 -5.87
N SER A 207 18.34 2.85 -7.02
CA SER A 207 17.99 4.01 -7.86
C SER A 207 18.08 3.72 -9.38
N GLN A 208 17.74 2.49 -9.78
CA GLN A 208 17.73 2.11 -11.19
C GLN A 208 16.31 1.79 -11.63
N ASP A 209 15.92 2.30 -12.79
CA ASP A 209 14.65 1.94 -13.41
C ASP A 209 14.55 0.43 -13.66
N VAL A 210 13.37 -0.14 -13.42
CA VAL A 210 13.09 -1.58 -13.57
C VAL A 210 11.83 -1.75 -14.43
N GLU A 211 11.97 -2.49 -15.53
CA GLU A 211 10.87 -2.73 -16.48
C GLU A 211 9.84 -3.75 -15.98
N GLY A 212 10.18 -4.55 -14.98
CA GLY A 212 9.30 -5.55 -14.37
C GLY A 212 9.08 -5.32 -12.88
N THR A 213 8.81 -6.40 -12.17
CA THR A 213 8.49 -6.38 -10.74
C THR A 213 9.75 -6.34 -9.88
N VAL A 214 9.76 -5.45 -8.89
CA VAL A 214 10.77 -5.39 -7.83
C VAL A 214 10.23 -6.09 -6.59
N MET A 215 11.05 -6.95 -5.99
CA MET A 215 10.75 -7.56 -4.70
C MET A 215 11.79 -7.19 -3.66
N ILE A 216 11.35 -6.81 -2.47
CA ILE A 216 12.21 -6.58 -1.31
C ILE A 216 12.00 -7.74 -0.33
N ASN A 217 13.10 -8.40 0.07
CA ASN A 217 13.10 -9.39 1.15
C ASN A 217 14.16 -9.10 2.23
N ALA A 218 14.70 -7.88 2.24
CA ALA A 218 15.53 -7.35 3.32
C ALA A 218 14.69 -7.14 4.57
N ALA A 219 15.03 -7.76 5.70
CA ALA A 219 14.23 -7.68 6.93
C ALA A 219 14.05 -6.23 7.43
N GLU A 220 15.10 -5.42 7.32
CA GLU A 220 15.14 -4.02 7.74
C GLU A 220 14.48 -3.07 6.73
N GLY A 221 14.03 -3.58 5.58
CA GLY A 221 13.54 -2.77 4.47
C GLY A 221 14.63 -2.30 3.53
N ALA A 222 14.35 -1.27 2.73
CA ALA A 222 15.28 -0.64 1.79
C ALA A 222 14.80 0.78 1.44
N ALA A 223 15.67 1.59 0.83
CA ALA A 223 15.28 2.86 0.23
C ALA A 223 15.29 2.76 -1.31
N LEU A 224 14.21 3.20 -1.94
CA LEU A 224 14.11 3.34 -3.39
C LEU A 224 14.11 4.84 -3.70
N GLN A 225 14.96 5.28 -4.64
CA GLN A 225 15.12 6.70 -4.97
C GLN A 225 15.21 6.94 -6.48
N ASP A 226 14.58 8.03 -6.95
CA ASP A 226 14.72 8.55 -8.31
C ASP A 226 14.55 7.46 -9.40
N MET A 227 13.50 6.63 -9.30
CA MET A 227 13.33 5.49 -10.21
C MET A 227 11.89 5.22 -10.60
N THR A 228 11.74 4.47 -11.70
CA THR A 228 10.45 3.93 -12.14
C THR A 228 10.46 2.40 -12.04
N ILE A 229 9.39 1.84 -11.51
CA ILE A 229 9.07 0.42 -11.52
C ILE A 229 7.87 0.22 -12.44
N ALA A 230 8.06 -0.42 -13.60
CA ALA A 230 6.97 -0.63 -14.54
C ALA A 230 6.03 -1.79 -14.10
N GLY A 231 6.53 -2.71 -13.28
CA GLY A 231 5.74 -3.77 -12.64
C GLY A 231 5.30 -3.43 -11.21
N ASP A 232 5.07 -4.45 -10.43
CA ASP A 232 4.70 -4.35 -9.01
C ASP A 232 5.90 -4.09 -8.10
N LEU A 233 5.67 -3.49 -6.94
CA LEU A 233 6.59 -3.51 -5.80
C LEU A 233 6.07 -4.51 -4.76
N ILE A 234 6.81 -5.60 -4.53
CA ILE A 234 6.44 -6.66 -3.60
C ILE A 234 7.33 -6.61 -2.36
N LEU A 235 6.72 -6.52 -1.18
CA LEU A 235 7.40 -6.65 0.11
C LEU A 235 7.14 -8.05 0.65
N ALA A 236 8.21 -8.83 0.81
CA ALA A 236 8.11 -10.22 1.27
C ALA A 236 7.61 -10.32 2.73
N PRO A 237 7.03 -11.47 3.13
CA PRO A 237 6.57 -11.68 4.51
C PRO A 237 7.64 -11.45 5.59
N GLY A 238 8.91 -11.58 5.25
CA GLY A 238 10.03 -11.34 6.16
C GLY A 238 10.43 -9.88 6.35
N VAL A 239 9.84 -8.95 5.60
CA VAL A 239 10.17 -7.52 5.74
C VAL A 239 9.34 -6.92 6.87
N THR A 240 10.04 -6.44 7.91
CA THR A 240 9.44 -5.86 9.13
C THR A 240 9.89 -4.43 9.38
N GLY A 241 10.90 -3.97 8.64
CA GLY A 241 11.44 -2.62 8.73
C GLY A 241 10.75 -1.63 7.80
N THR A 242 11.41 -0.51 7.54
CA THR A 242 10.86 0.57 6.73
C THR A 242 11.33 0.47 5.27
N VAL A 243 10.40 0.58 4.35
CA VAL A 243 10.68 0.78 2.92
C VAL A 243 10.37 2.24 2.58
N THR A 244 11.41 2.99 2.23
CA THR A 244 11.29 4.41 1.89
C THR A 244 11.25 4.57 0.38
N LEU A 245 10.29 5.34 -0.12
CA LEU A 245 10.13 5.71 -1.52
C LEU A 245 10.39 7.21 -1.66
N GLU A 246 11.42 7.60 -2.41
CA GLU A 246 11.76 8.99 -2.68
C GLU A 246 11.78 9.22 -4.19
N ASN A 247 10.83 10.00 -4.70
CA ASN A 247 10.67 10.23 -6.14
C ASN A 247 10.58 8.91 -6.95
N VAL A 248 9.75 7.96 -6.49
CA VAL A 248 9.56 6.65 -7.10
C VAL A 248 8.20 6.59 -7.78
N THR A 249 8.19 6.19 -9.05
CA THR A 249 6.95 5.91 -9.78
C THR A 249 6.76 4.40 -9.88
N ILE A 250 5.64 3.88 -9.35
CA ILE A 250 5.25 2.48 -9.47
C ILE A 250 4.04 2.42 -10.39
N GLN A 251 4.18 1.78 -11.58
CA GLN A 251 3.08 1.66 -12.55
C GLN A 251 2.13 0.52 -12.21
N GLY A 252 2.63 -0.50 -11.51
CA GLY A 252 1.84 -1.59 -10.96
C GLY A 252 1.31 -1.29 -9.56
N THR A 253 1.22 -2.29 -8.72
CA THR A 253 0.69 -2.20 -7.35
C THR A 253 1.79 -2.42 -6.30
N VAL A 254 1.61 -1.81 -5.11
CA VAL A 254 2.43 -2.14 -3.94
C VAL A 254 1.73 -3.26 -3.17
N ARG A 255 2.43 -4.40 -3.02
CA ARG A 255 1.89 -5.60 -2.34
C ARG A 255 2.74 -5.92 -1.12
N ASN A 256 2.26 -5.59 0.06
CA ASN A 256 2.96 -5.84 1.32
C ASN A 256 2.45 -7.14 1.95
N PHE A 257 3.27 -8.18 1.93
CA PHE A 257 2.96 -9.48 2.55
C PHE A 257 3.55 -9.62 3.96
N GLY A 258 4.32 -8.63 4.40
CA GLY A 258 4.92 -8.56 5.73
C GLY A 258 4.24 -7.53 6.63
N SER A 259 5.02 -7.03 7.57
CA SER A 259 4.65 -5.92 8.47
C SER A 259 5.53 -4.68 8.23
N ALA A 260 6.05 -4.53 7.00
CA ALA A 260 6.87 -3.39 6.64
C ALA A 260 6.05 -2.10 6.66
N THR A 261 6.65 -1.02 7.16
CA THR A 261 6.13 0.32 6.97
C THR A 261 6.61 0.84 5.62
N VAL A 262 5.69 1.24 4.75
CA VAL A 262 6.03 1.91 3.49
C VAL A 262 5.89 3.41 3.71
N THR A 263 7.00 4.12 3.54
CA THR A 263 7.05 5.57 3.64
C THR A 263 7.32 6.15 2.25
N ASP A 264 6.31 6.74 1.65
CA ASP A 264 6.46 7.45 0.37
C ASP A 264 6.78 8.92 0.65
N LEU A 265 8.03 9.30 0.44
CA LEU A 265 8.49 10.67 0.71
C LEU A 265 7.92 11.68 -0.30
N ALA A 266 7.41 11.23 -1.46
CA ALA A 266 6.71 12.11 -2.39
C ALA A 266 5.24 12.35 -1.96
N GLN A 267 4.68 11.46 -1.15
CA GLN A 267 3.36 11.58 -0.54
C GLN A 267 3.45 12.01 0.93
N GLN A 268 4.63 11.96 1.54
CA GLN A 268 4.81 12.79 2.73
C GLN A 268 4.63 14.22 2.23
N PRO A 269 3.67 14.98 2.78
CA PRO A 269 3.82 16.43 2.71
C PRO A 269 5.27 16.67 3.14
N GLU A 270 6.08 17.30 2.28
CA GLU A 270 7.44 17.72 2.64
C GLU A 270 7.33 18.11 4.10
N GLU A 271 8.09 17.40 4.98
CA GLU A 271 8.13 17.81 6.39
C GLU A 271 8.29 19.32 6.28
N PRO A 272 7.25 20.09 6.61
CA PRO A 272 7.17 21.45 6.12
C PRO A 272 8.48 22.06 6.57
N GLU A 273 9.37 22.38 5.62
CA GLU A 273 10.62 23.08 5.92
C GLU A 273 10.15 24.14 6.87
N ALA A 274 10.47 24.01 8.17
CA ALA A 274 9.83 24.72 9.27
C ALA A 274 9.47 26.09 8.75
N ILE A 275 8.18 26.28 8.38
CA ILE A 275 7.69 27.36 7.53
C ILE A 275 8.30 28.59 8.16
N GLN A 276 9.33 29.13 7.52
CA GLN A 276 9.95 30.33 8.05
C GLN A 276 8.84 31.38 8.02
N PRO A 277 8.64 32.18 9.04
CA PRO A 277 7.59 33.20 9.05
C PRO A 277 7.54 34.08 7.78
N SER A 278 8.64 34.07 6.99
CA SER A 278 8.75 34.72 5.68
C SER A 278 8.07 33.94 4.52
N ASP A 279 7.75 32.64 4.69
CA ASP A 279 7.21 31.77 3.64
C ASP A 279 5.69 31.59 3.75
N VAL A 280 5.12 32.08 4.85
CA VAL A 280 3.67 32.20 5.00
C VAL A 280 3.19 33.26 4.02
N TYR A 281 2.30 32.89 3.10
CA TYR A 281 1.60 33.85 2.25
C TYR A 281 0.83 34.82 3.16
N THR A 282 1.45 35.91 3.52
CA THR A 282 0.77 37.11 4.07
C THR A 282 0.31 37.88 2.85
N PRO A 283 -1.00 37.98 2.57
CA PRO A 283 -1.48 38.87 1.54
C PRO A 283 -1.03 40.27 1.89
N SER A 284 0.03 40.72 1.23
CA SER A 284 0.73 41.94 1.62
C SER A 284 -0.01 43.23 1.22
N GLU A 285 -1.01 43.09 0.33
CA GLU A 285 -1.74 44.23 -0.18
C GLU A 285 -3.23 43.96 -0.29
N THR A 286 -4.06 44.69 0.39
CA THR A 286 -5.50 44.72 0.13
C THR A 286 -5.77 45.55 -1.13
N THR A 287 -6.77 45.16 -1.90
CA THR A 287 -7.22 45.93 -3.06
C THR A 287 -7.88 47.27 -2.68
N GLY A 288 -8.09 47.51 -1.40
CA GLY A 288 -8.91 48.64 -0.88
C GLY A 288 -10.42 48.35 -0.96
N GLU A 289 -10.82 47.22 -1.51
CA GLU A 289 -12.21 46.78 -1.55
C GLU A 289 -12.52 45.84 -0.39
N TYR A 290 -13.79 45.73 -0.02
CA TYR A 290 -14.26 44.92 1.11
C TYR A 290 -15.51 44.12 0.69
N LEU A 291 -15.59 42.91 1.17
CA LEU A 291 -16.84 42.15 1.23
C LEU A 291 -17.55 42.48 2.55
N THR A 292 -18.86 42.63 2.51
CA THR A 292 -19.66 42.77 3.73
C THR A 292 -20.35 41.47 4.04
N TYR A 293 -19.99 40.84 5.15
CA TYR A 293 -20.62 39.62 5.64
C TYR A 293 -20.99 39.80 7.11
N SER A 294 -22.25 39.58 7.44
CA SER A 294 -22.78 39.71 8.82
C SER A 294 -22.38 41.01 9.54
N ASN A 295 -22.45 42.13 8.80
CA ASN A 295 -22.02 43.48 9.24
C ASN A 295 -20.50 43.66 9.50
N GLN A 296 -19.67 42.70 9.12
CA GLN A 296 -18.23 42.82 9.13
C GLN A 296 -17.72 43.15 7.72
N GLN A 297 -16.70 44.00 7.64
CA GLN A 297 -15.98 44.27 6.40
C GLN A 297 -14.76 43.37 6.32
N ILE A 298 -14.78 42.45 5.35
CA ILE A 298 -13.68 41.53 5.08
C ILE A 298 -12.85 42.11 3.93
N PRO A 299 -11.56 42.45 4.13
CA PRO A 299 -10.73 43.01 3.07
C PRO A 299 -10.54 42.00 1.94
N ILE A 300 -10.53 42.49 0.71
CA ILE A 300 -10.18 41.68 -0.48
C ILE A 300 -8.68 41.87 -0.72
N TYR A 301 -7.95 40.75 -0.81
CA TYR A 301 -6.52 40.75 -1.02
C TYR A 301 -6.15 40.62 -2.51
N ALA A 302 -5.09 41.32 -2.90
CA ALA A 302 -4.55 41.22 -4.25
C ALA A 302 -4.02 39.78 -4.51
N GLY A 303 -4.29 39.24 -5.70
CA GLY A 303 -3.88 37.88 -6.06
C GLY A 303 -4.83 36.75 -5.63
N VAL A 304 -5.84 37.03 -4.83
CA VAL A 304 -6.91 36.09 -4.54
C VAL A 304 -7.95 36.16 -5.64
N GLU A 305 -8.11 35.08 -6.41
CA GLU A 305 -9.17 35.02 -7.44
C GLU A 305 -10.55 35.08 -6.78
N ARG A 306 -11.38 35.97 -7.33
CA ARG A 306 -12.77 36.03 -6.88
C ARG A 306 -13.53 34.80 -7.36
N ASN A 307 -14.47 34.37 -6.58
CA ASN A 307 -15.53 33.47 -7.00
C ASN A 307 -16.13 33.98 -8.33
N ARG A 308 -16.29 33.09 -9.31
CA ARG A 308 -16.84 33.39 -10.65
C ARG A 308 -18.36 33.43 -10.67
N PHE A 309 -18.99 33.02 -9.58
CA PHE A 309 -20.46 32.98 -9.49
C PHE A 309 -21.03 34.37 -9.19
N SER A 310 -22.15 34.69 -9.80
CA SER A 310 -22.98 35.84 -9.48
C SER A 310 -24.24 35.39 -8.74
N GLN A 311 -24.88 36.31 -8.04
CA GLN A 311 -26.13 36.02 -7.35
C GLN A 311 -27.24 35.54 -8.34
N GLY A 312 -27.17 35.95 -9.61
CA GLY A 312 -28.09 35.53 -10.67
C GLY A 312 -27.88 34.11 -11.18
N ASP A 313 -26.76 33.47 -10.77
CA ASP A 313 -26.43 32.10 -11.16
C ASP A 313 -27.15 31.05 -10.28
N PHE A 314 -27.93 31.49 -9.31
CA PHE A 314 -28.58 30.62 -8.33
C PHE A 314 -30.05 30.91 -8.21
N GLU A 315 -30.86 29.86 -8.10
CA GLU A 315 -32.30 29.91 -7.81
C GLU A 315 -32.60 28.96 -6.63
N TRP A 316 -33.67 29.29 -5.90
CA TRP A 316 -34.21 28.38 -4.90
C TRP A 316 -34.87 27.18 -5.55
N ASP A 317 -34.55 25.96 -5.08
CA ASP A 317 -35.20 24.75 -5.56
C ASP A 317 -36.73 24.82 -5.27
N PRO A 318 -37.59 24.75 -6.30
CA PRO A 318 -39.03 24.84 -6.09
C PRO A 318 -39.60 23.65 -5.29
N ASN A 319 -38.90 22.52 -5.23
CA ASN A 319 -39.33 21.34 -4.48
C ASN A 319 -38.72 21.33 -3.05
N HIS A 320 -37.62 22.03 -2.86
CA HIS A 320 -36.92 22.16 -1.59
C HIS A 320 -36.54 23.63 -1.37
N PRO A 321 -37.48 24.44 -0.82
CA PRO A 321 -37.30 25.91 -0.79
C PRO A 321 -36.14 26.39 0.12
N ASP A 322 -35.52 25.54 0.83
CA ASP A 322 -34.31 25.76 1.66
C ASP A 322 -32.99 25.46 0.92
N ARG A 323 -33.06 25.01 -0.34
CA ARG A 323 -31.88 24.66 -1.15
C ARG A 323 -31.69 25.66 -2.29
N LEU A 324 -30.44 26.04 -2.51
CA LEU A 324 -30.01 26.79 -3.69
C LEU A 324 -29.46 25.83 -4.74
N ILE A 325 -29.87 26.02 -5.98
CA ILE A 325 -29.36 25.29 -7.15
C ILE A 325 -28.64 26.26 -8.08
N TYR A 326 -27.54 25.83 -8.66
CA TYR A 326 -26.86 26.57 -9.71
C TYR A 326 -27.60 26.38 -11.04
N THR A 327 -27.87 27.47 -11.75
CA THR A 327 -28.67 27.46 -12.97
C THR A 327 -27.86 27.58 -14.26
N GLY A 328 -26.54 27.73 -14.17
CA GLY A 328 -25.65 27.76 -15.33
C GLY A 328 -25.30 26.35 -15.84
N ASP A 329 -24.69 26.31 -17.04
CA ASP A 329 -24.31 25.05 -17.70
C ASP A 329 -22.92 24.52 -17.32
N ASP A 330 -22.12 25.33 -16.62
CA ASP A 330 -20.71 25.02 -16.35
C ASP A 330 -20.51 24.11 -15.12
N TYR A 331 -21.49 24.08 -14.21
CA TYR A 331 -21.40 23.34 -12.95
C TYR A 331 -22.70 22.61 -12.64
N ARG A 332 -22.60 21.55 -11.84
CA ARG A 332 -23.74 20.82 -11.29
C ARG A 332 -23.82 21.07 -9.79
N THR A 333 -25.01 21.39 -9.30
CA THR A 333 -25.26 21.41 -7.86
C THR A 333 -25.32 19.99 -7.32
N ARG A 334 -24.61 19.75 -6.23
CA ARG A 334 -24.75 18.56 -5.39
C ARG A 334 -25.24 19.00 -4.02
N PHE A 335 -26.22 18.28 -3.50
CA PHE A 335 -26.75 18.56 -2.17
C PHE A 335 -26.10 17.61 -1.16
N GLY A 336 -25.45 18.17 -0.15
CA GLY A 336 -24.85 17.45 0.94
C GLY A 336 -25.29 17.95 2.30
N ILE A 337 -25.04 17.16 3.31
CA ILE A 337 -25.29 17.52 4.72
C ILE A 337 -24.05 17.32 5.54
N ASP A 338 -23.86 18.14 6.56
CA ASP A 338 -22.93 17.89 7.62
C ASP A 338 -23.65 17.40 8.87
N VAL A 339 -23.08 16.40 9.54
CA VAL A 339 -23.70 15.77 10.69
C VAL A 339 -22.71 15.49 11.82
N SER A 340 -23.22 15.56 13.02
CA SER A 340 -22.47 15.26 14.24
C SER A 340 -23.43 14.61 15.27
N ALA A 341 -22.96 14.37 16.47
CA ALA A 341 -23.80 13.92 17.58
C ALA A 341 -25.02 14.82 17.82
N TYR A 342 -25.03 16.06 17.34
CA TYR A 342 -26.18 16.93 17.48
C TYR A 342 -27.41 16.49 16.69
N GLN A 343 -27.23 15.85 15.55
CA GLN A 343 -28.33 15.31 14.73
C GLN A 343 -28.85 13.97 15.28
N ASN A 344 -28.03 13.25 16.05
CA ASN A 344 -28.40 12.00 16.74
C ASN A 344 -29.05 12.29 18.10
N ARG A 345 -30.29 12.77 18.12
CA ARG A 345 -31.01 13.14 19.33
C ARG A 345 -31.99 12.05 19.79
N ALA A 346 -32.40 12.09 21.05
CA ALA A 346 -33.44 11.21 21.56
C ALA A 346 -34.75 11.28 20.77
N SER A 347 -35.07 12.45 20.16
CA SER A 347 -36.23 12.62 19.28
C SER A 347 -36.15 11.85 17.98
N THR A 348 -34.92 11.49 17.54
CA THR A 348 -34.64 10.65 16.37
C THR A 348 -34.25 9.22 16.77
N ASN A 349 -34.46 8.83 18.01
CA ASN A 349 -34.05 7.56 18.58
C ASN A 349 -32.52 7.34 18.49
N ASN A 350 -31.73 8.42 18.55
CA ASN A 350 -30.28 8.46 18.41
C ASN A 350 -29.76 7.94 17.05
N THR A 351 -30.59 7.98 16.03
CA THR A 351 -30.24 7.56 14.67
C THR A 351 -30.67 8.61 13.66
N ILE A 352 -29.94 8.71 12.55
CA ILE A 352 -30.33 9.44 11.35
C ILE A 352 -30.97 8.43 10.40
N ASP A 353 -32.08 8.80 9.78
CA ASP A 353 -32.70 8.00 8.72
C ASP A 353 -32.01 8.29 7.38
N TRP A 354 -30.94 7.56 7.13
CA TRP A 354 -30.09 7.74 5.95
C TRP A 354 -30.81 7.38 4.65
N GLU A 355 -31.73 6.41 4.67
CA GLU A 355 -32.56 6.06 3.51
C GLU A 355 -33.49 7.21 3.15
N ALA A 356 -34.11 7.84 4.15
CA ALA A 356 -34.93 9.03 3.93
C ALA A 356 -34.10 10.20 3.43
N ALA A 357 -32.89 10.42 3.96
CA ALA A 357 -31.97 11.45 3.50
C ALA A 357 -31.57 11.23 2.03
N LYS A 358 -31.25 9.98 1.65
CA LYS A 358 -30.97 9.62 0.25
C LYS A 358 -32.16 9.86 -0.65
N ALA A 359 -33.35 9.47 -0.22
CA ALA A 359 -34.59 9.68 -0.98
C ALA A 359 -34.94 11.16 -1.14
N ASP A 360 -34.55 12.01 -0.20
CA ASP A 360 -34.68 13.47 -0.24
C ASP A 360 -33.58 14.15 -1.08
N GLY A 361 -32.70 13.37 -1.71
CA GLY A 361 -31.70 13.87 -2.66
C GLY A 361 -30.34 14.23 -2.06
N VAL A 362 -30.02 13.78 -0.85
CA VAL A 362 -28.67 13.92 -0.29
C VAL A 362 -27.71 13.05 -1.10
N GLU A 363 -26.68 13.68 -1.69
CA GLU A 363 -25.68 13.03 -2.52
C GLU A 363 -24.39 12.72 -1.73
N PHE A 364 -24.04 13.57 -0.74
CA PHE A 364 -22.88 13.38 0.12
C PHE A 364 -23.15 13.81 1.56
N ALA A 365 -22.37 13.26 2.48
CA ALA A 365 -22.39 13.62 3.90
C ALA A 365 -20.99 13.88 4.40
N MET A 366 -20.81 14.92 5.22
CA MET A 366 -19.61 15.16 6.01
C MET A 366 -19.92 14.81 7.47
N VAL A 367 -19.29 13.77 7.98
CA VAL A 367 -19.54 13.27 9.34
C VAL A 367 -18.47 13.77 10.27
N ARG A 368 -18.84 14.45 11.36
CA ARG A 368 -17.86 14.81 12.39
C ARG A 368 -17.32 13.56 13.07
N ILE A 369 -16.01 13.32 12.94
CA ILE A 369 -15.35 12.18 13.56
C ILE A 369 -14.90 12.47 15.00
N GLY A 370 -14.57 13.72 15.26
CA GLY A 370 -14.13 14.16 16.59
C GLY A 370 -13.97 15.68 16.67
N LEU A 371 -13.50 16.12 17.81
CA LEU A 371 -13.28 17.54 18.09
C LEU A 371 -12.18 17.74 19.12
N ARG A 372 -11.50 18.88 19.04
CA ARG A 372 -10.76 19.43 20.18
C ARG A 372 -11.64 20.47 20.86
N GLY A 373 -11.84 20.33 22.15
CA GLY A 373 -12.69 21.24 22.92
C GLY A 373 -12.17 22.69 22.91
N TYR A 374 -12.99 23.62 22.45
CA TYR A 374 -12.64 25.04 22.29
C TYR A 374 -12.20 25.74 23.59
N GLY A 375 -12.64 25.26 24.76
CA GLY A 375 -12.22 25.78 26.05
C GLY A 375 -11.21 24.89 26.78
N SER A 376 -11.36 23.56 26.66
CA SER A 376 -10.53 22.59 27.39
C SER A 376 -9.25 22.21 26.68
N GLY A 377 -9.22 22.28 25.34
CA GLY A 377 -8.13 21.76 24.52
C GLY A 377 -8.03 20.23 24.46
N SER A 378 -8.96 19.51 25.09
CA SER A 378 -8.97 18.03 25.07
C SER A 378 -9.56 17.52 23.78
N ILE A 379 -8.93 16.49 23.20
CA ILE A 379 -9.48 15.75 22.04
C ILE A 379 -10.58 14.82 22.52
N MET A 380 -11.65 14.75 21.77
CA MET A 380 -12.81 13.90 22.04
C MET A 380 -13.36 13.32 20.73
N GLU A 381 -13.71 12.07 20.78
CA GLU A 381 -14.46 11.37 19.72
C GLU A 381 -15.90 11.89 19.65
N ASP A 382 -16.47 12.01 18.45
CA ASP A 382 -17.91 12.21 18.30
C ASP A 382 -18.64 10.88 18.58
N ALA A 383 -19.51 10.85 19.54
CA ALA A 383 -20.13 9.59 20.05
C ALA A 383 -20.92 8.79 18.99
N PHE A 384 -21.20 9.38 17.83
CA PHE A 384 -22.01 8.76 16.77
C PHE A 384 -21.28 8.68 15.42
N TYR A 385 -19.97 8.99 15.35
CA TYR A 385 -19.26 9.04 14.09
C TYR A 385 -19.34 7.71 13.32
N ALA A 386 -19.02 6.61 13.97
CA ALA A 386 -19.03 5.28 13.35
C ALA A 386 -20.42 4.90 12.81
N GLN A 387 -21.46 5.08 13.65
CA GLN A 387 -22.85 4.83 13.24
C GLN A 387 -23.26 5.70 12.05
N ASN A 388 -22.82 6.96 12.01
CA ASN A 388 -23.17 7.89 10.93
C ASN A 388 -22.42 7.55 9.63
N ILE A 389 -21.13 7.20 9.71
CA ILE A 389 -20.37 6.71 8.55
C ILE A 389 -21.02 5.46 7.97
N ASP A 390 -21.22 4.43 8.80
CA ASP A 390 -21.80 3.15 8.36
C ASP A 390 -23.19 3.33 7.78
N GLY A 391 -24.02 4.18 8.38
CA GLY A 391 -25.38 4.45 7.92
C GLY A 391 -25.42 5.19 6.57
N ALA A 392 -24.61 6.23 6.41
CA ALA A 392 -24.50 7.00 5.17
C ALA A 392 -23.97 6.14 4.02
N MET A 393 -22.89 5.40 4.25
CA MET A 393 -22.30 4.47 3.28
C MET A 393 -23.30 3.36 2.87
N ALA A 394 -24.00 2.77 3.83
CA ALA A 394 -25.00 1.73 3.55
C ALA A 394 -26.15 2.25 2.68
N ALA A 395 -26.56 3.51 2.84
CA ALA A 395 -27.55 4.17 2.01
C ALA A 395 -27.00 4.63 0.62
N GLY A 396 -25.71 4.41 0.34
CA GLY A 396 -25.06 4.84 -0.90
C GLY A 396 -24.92 6.35 -1.01
N ILE A 397 -24.69 7.03 0.11
CA ILE A 397 -24.36 8.46 0.20
C ILE A 397 -22.85 8.56 0.27
N GLU A 398 -22.22 9.34 -0.63
CA GLU A 398 -20.77 9.60 -0.59
C GLU A 398 -20.41 10.22 0.78
N THR A 399 -19.48 9.60 1.50
CA THR A 399 -19.25 9.94 2.90
C THR A 399 -17.82 10.40 3.12
N GLY A 400 -17.66 11.68 3.49
CA GLY A 400 -16.45 12.25 4.04
C GLY A 400 -16.57 12.48 5.54
N VAL A 401 -15.45 12.84 6.15
CA VAL A 401 -15.41 13.17 7.57
C VAL A 401 -14.80 14.54 7.81
N TYR A 402 -15.10 15.15 8.96
CA TYR A 402 -14.41 16.34 9.41
C TYR A 402 -14.05 16.23 10.89
N PHE A 403 -12.98 16.91 11.25
CA PHE A 403 -12.56 17.08 12.63
C PHE A 403 -12.67 18.56 12.99
N PHE A 404 -13.44 18.88 14.04
CA PHE A 404 -13.54 20.24 14.56
C PHE A 404 -12.25 20.59 15.32
N ALA A 405 -11.38 21.31 14.63
CA ALA A 405 -10.01 21.57 15.03
C ALA A 405 -9.89 22.86 15.86
N GLN A 406 -9.10 22.80 16.90
CA GLN A 406 -8.80 23.92 17.77
C GLN A 406 -7.32 23.95 18.17
N ALA A 407 -6.43 23.41 17.33
CA ALA A 407 -5.00 23.45 17.55
C ALA A 407 -4.48 24.91 17.54
N ILE A 408 -3.55 25.19 18.43
CA ILE A 408 -2.83 26.47 18.53
C ILE A 408 -1.32 26.28 18.40
N THR A 409 -0.86 25.06 18.18
CA THR A 409 0.51 24.69 17.82
C THR A 409 0.52 23.57 16.80
N VAL A 410 1.62 23.43 16.08
CA VAL A 410 1.80 22.35 15.07
C VAL A 410 1.70 20.97 15.72
N GLU A 411 2.26 20.79 16.92
CA GLU A 411 2.20 19.53 17.65
C GLU A 411 0.74 19.14 17.97
N GLU A 412 -0.10 20.12 18.32
CA GLU A 412 -1.52 19.87 18.55
C GLU A 412 -2.27 19.53 17.26
N ALA A 413 -1.90 20.13 16.13
CA ALA A 413 -2.49 19.80 14.83
C ALA A 413 -2.10 18.39 14.38
N ILE A 414 -0.87 17.97 14.63
CA ILE A 414 -0.42 16.59 14.41
C ILE A 414 -1.21 15.61 15.29
N GLU A 415 -1.40 15.93 16.57
CA GLU A 415 -2.19 15.11 17.49
C GLU A 415 -3.65 14.95 17.03
N GLU A 416 -4.25 16.02 16.47
CA GLU A 416 -5.59 15.98 15.86
C GLU A 416 -5.62 15.07 14.62
N ALA A 417 -4.61 15.18 13.76
CA ALA A 417 -4.50 14.35 12.56
C ALA A 417 -4.30 12.86 12.91
N ASP A 418 -3.40 12.54 13.84
CA ASP A 418 -3.15 11.18 14.31
C ASP A 418 -4.42 10.55 14.90
N PHE A 419 -5.20 11.35 15.65
CA PHE A 419 -6.47 10.90 16.22
C PHE A 419 -7.48 10.53 15.12
N VAL A 420 -7.62 11.34 14.09
CA VAL A 420 -8.50 11.06 12.93
C VAL A 420 -8.05 9.80 12.19
N ILE A 421 -6.75 9.65 11.94
CA ILE A 421 -6.18 8.47 11.28
C ILE A 421 -6.49 7.21 12.10
N GLU A 422 -6.37 7.27 13.43
CA GLU A 422 -6.65 6.13 14.30
C GLU A 422 -8.12 5.69 14.21
N LEU A 423 -9.06 6.66 14.27
CA LEU A 423 -10.49 6.36 14.21
C LEU A 423 -10.93 5.83 12.83
N LEU A 424 -10.24 6.21 11.75
CA LEU A 424 -10.58 5.75 10.40
C LEU A 424 -10.01 4.37 10.05
N LYS A 425 -9.18 3.75 10.89
CA LYS A 425 -8.60 2.42 10.59
C LYS A 425 -9.63 1.33 10.34
N ASP A 426 -10.78 1.42 11.00
CA ASP A 426 -11.84 0.43 10.92
C ASP A 426 -13.02 0.88 10.03
N HIS A 427 -12.88 2.03 9.34
CA HIS A 427 -13.92 2.60 8.49
C HIS A 427 -13.38 2.96 7.11
N GLU A 428 -14.03 2.48 6.07
CA GLU A 428 -13.81 2.96 4.70
C GLU A 428 -14.71 4.18 4.45
N ILE A 429 -14.15 5.22 3.83
CA ILE A 429 -14.88 6.40 3.38
C ILE A 429 -14.54 6.66 1.91
N ASP A 430 -15.49 7.19 1.14
CA ASP A 430 -15.32 7.52 -0.28
C ASP A 430 -15.32 9.04 -0.58
N GLY A 431 -15.44 9.84 0.48
CA GLY A 431 -15.34 11.29 0.47
C GLY A 431 -14.06 11.81 1.15
N PRO A 432 -13.87 13.14 1.20
CA PRO A 432 -12.67 13.76 1.77
C PRO A 432 -12.63 13.72 3.29
N VAL A 433 -11.42 13.91 3.84
CA VAL A 433 -11.19 14.29 5.24
C VAL A 433 -11.00 15.81 5.30
N ALA A 434 -11.80 16.50 6.08
CA ALA A 434 -11.74 17.95 6.23
C ALA A 434 -11.21 18.34 7.61
N TYR A 435 -10.30 19.31 7.61
CA TYR A 435 -9.79 19.97 8.80
C TYR A 435 -10.59 21.25 9.02
N ASP A 436 -11.50 21.23 10.00
CA ASP A 436 -12.45 22.30 10.28
C ASP A 436 -11.93 23.18 11.42
N TRP A 437 -11.02 24.10 11.06
CA TRP A 437 -10.44 25.05 12.00
C TRP A 437 -11.22 26.36 11.98
N GLU A 438 -11.99 26.63 13.04
CA GLU A 438 -12.81 27.82 13.10
C GLU A 438 -12.72 28.56 14.44
N MET A 439 -12.89 29.87 14.34
CA MET A 439 -12.93 30.80 15.47
C MET A 439 -14.28 31.52 15.50
N HIS A 440 -15.08 31.26 16.53
CA HIS A 440 -16.39 31.87 16.62
C HIS A 440 -16.37 33.14 17.47
N ASP A 441 -15.76 33.14 18.66
CA ASP A 441 -15.64 34.28 19.54
C ASP A 441 -14.43 34.16 20.49
N SER A 442 -14.28 35.09 21.42
CA SER A 442 -13.15 35.12 22.36
C SER A 442 -13.12 33.98 23.38
N THR A 443 -14.09 33.09 23.40
CA THR A 443 -14.09 31.93 24.28
C THR A 443 -13.38 30.74 23.64
N TYR A 444 -13.15 30.80 22.32
CA TYR A 444 -12.42 29.77 21.57
C TYR A 444 -10.92 29.91 21.81
N ARG A 445 -10.24 28.81 22.07
CA ARG A 445 -8.80 28.81 22.35
C ARG A 445 -7.95 29.29 21.17
N VAL A 446 -8.43 29.16 19.95
CA VAL A 446 -7.80 29.69 18.74
C VAL A 446 -7.97 31.23 18.59
N TYR A 447 -8.76 31.86 19.45
CA TYR A 447 -8.94 33.31 19.41
C TYR A 447 -7.62 34.04 19.68
N GLY A 448 -7.22 34.89 18.76
CA GLY A 448 -5.94 35.63 18.84
C GLY A 448 -4.73 34.83 18.34
N THR A 449 -4.92 33.64 17.79
CA THR A 449 -3.87 32.95 17.05
C THR A 449 -3.46 33.78 15.84
N THR A 450 -2.15 33.91 15.60
CA THR A 450 -1.67 34.66 14.44
C THR A 450 -1.98 33.92 13.13
N PRO A 451 -2.14 34.63 11.99
CA PRO A 451 -2.31 34.02 10.71
C PRO A 451 -1.22 32.99 10.36
N GLU A 452 0.02 33.26 10.76
CA GLU A 452 1.16 32.36 10.55
C GLU A 452 0.98 31.04 11.29
N MET A 453 0.53 31.10 12.55
CA MET A 453 0.29 29.90 13.35
C MET A 453 -0.94 29.13 12.82
N ALA A 454 -2.02 29.82 12.48
CA ALA A 454 -3.20 29.20 11.90
C ALA A 454 -2.89 28.48 10.56
N THR A 455 -1.95 29.03 9.77
CA THR A 455 -1.49 28.40 8.53
C THR A 455 -0.56 27.21 8.79
N ALA A 456 0.22 27.25 9.86
CA ALA A 456 1.14 26.18 10.23
C ALA A 456 0.41 24.96 10.84
N CYS A 457 -0.71 25.20 11.54
CA CYS A 457 -1.61 24.17 12.03
C CYS A 457 -2.46 23.57 10.90
#